data_5ecaa1ea3b59ba165bc3c0088428a6e3
#
_entry.id   5ecaa1ea3b59ba165bc3c0088428a6e3
#
_cell.length_a   1.000
_cell.length_b   1.000
_cell.length_c   1.000
_cell.angle_alpha   90.00
_cell.angle_beta   90.00
_cell.angle_gamma   90.00
#
_symmetry.space_group_name_H-M   'P 1'
#
loop_
_entity.id
_entity.type
_entity.pdbx_description
1 polymer ?
#
loop_
_entity_poly.entity_id
_entity_poly.type
_entity_poly.pdbx_seq_one_letter_code
_entity_poly.pdbx_strand_id
1 'polypeptide(L)'
;MKQAPTLRAHNALVHVLPRSVEVRDGEIDSVVLINGTPFRIQWIGEGWLRDVRRVLTGGSDLPDIVVARRISPGARNALSEVGLGWVDETGAAEIAKGTIVVSKSGRPQEAGQRFQHWTPAVLSIAEALLTRTRATVTSTQKATGLSTGSCTNALRFLTDQELLVAGVERGPNSARRIADFDQLLDAYAAAVADAPTGPVLQVGLNWRDPVVDLAAVGAKWDVAETAWACTAAIAASVVAPHLTSVTTADVYVDTNTMAGLLAAAVDAGLRPIEGGRLTIRPFPTVASRRLSVQREGLRIAPWPRVYADLHLLGVRGEEAAQHLREVMHAR
;
A
#
# COMPACT_ATOMS: atom_id res chain seq x y z
N MET A 1 -23.73 -5.11 1.24
CA MET A 1 -23.86 -5.90 -0.01
C MET A 1 -22.71 -5.50 -0.92
N LYS A 2 -21.77 -6.43 -1.24
CA LYS A 2 -20.73 -6.17 -2.26
C LYS A 2 -21.40 -6.10 -3.63
N GLN A 3 -21.19 -5.02 -4.37
CA GLN A 3 -21.61 -4.93 -5.77
C GLN A 3 -20.89 -6.00 -6.60
N ALA A 4 -21.60 -6.62 -7.56
CA ALA A 4 -20.97 -7.56 -8.49
C ALA A 4 -19.78 -6.89 -9.22
N PRO A 5 -18.66 -7.60 -9.46
CA PRO A 5 -17.47 -7.05 -10.13
C PRO A 5 -17.79 -6.32 -11.44
N THR A 6 -18.68 -6.88 -12.24
CA THR A 6 -19.12 -6.29 -13.52
C THR A 6 -19.84 -4.95 -13.33
N LEU A 7 -20.71 -4.84 -12.33
CA LEU A 7 -21.40 -3.59 -12.03
C LEU A 7 -20.43 -2.49 -11.54
N ARG A 8 -19.40 -2.87 -10.77
CA ARG A 8 -18.35 -1.94 -10.35
C ARG A 8 -17.54 -1.44 -11.54
N ALA A 9 -17.16 -2.33 -12.45
CA ALA A 9 -16.42 -1.99 -13.66
C ALA A 9 -17.24 -1.03 -14.53
N HIS A 10 -18.52 -1.31 -14.75
CA HIS A 10 -19.42 -0.44 -15.49
C HIS A 10 -19.53 0.95 -14.84
N ASN A 11 -19.79 1.03 -13.54
CA ASN A 11 -19.93 2.30 -12.83
C ASN A 11 -18.64 3.14 -12.87
N ALA A 12 -17.48 2.54 -12.70
CA ALA A 12 -16.20 3.24 -12.81
C ALA A 12 -15.99 3.80 -14.22
N LEU A 13 -16.33 3.04 -15.26
CA LEU A 13 -16.23 3.47 -16.65
C LEU A 13 -17.16 4.65 -16.95
N VAL A 14 -18.44 4.58 -16.56
CA VAL A 14 -19.42 5.67 -16.74
C VAL A 14 -18.95 6.94 -16.04
N HIS A 15 -18.32 6.82 -14.88
CA HIS A 15 -17.83 7.98 -14.13
C HIS A 15 -16.69 8.74 -14.83
N VAL A 16 -15.86 8.06 -15.60
CA VAL A 16 -14.71 8.68 -16.28
C VAL A 16 -15.06 9.21 -17.67
N LEU A 17 -16.09 8.70 -18.30
CA LEU A 17 -16.49 9.13 -19.63
C LEU A 17 -17.22 10.50 -19.58
N PRO A 18 -17.06 11.36 -20.62
CA PRO A 18 -17.85 12.56 -20.77
C PRO A 18 -19.35 12.25 -20.86
N ARG A 19 -20.21 13.13 -20.35
CA ARG A 19 -21.68 12.96 -20.39
C ARG A 19 -22.25 12.85 -21.82
N SER A 20 -21.52 13.32 -22.82
CA SER A 20 -21.87 13.20 -24.24
C SER A 20 -21.60 11.83 -24.84
N VAL A 21 -20.91 10.95 -24.10
CA VAL A 21 -20.59 9.60 -24.54
C VAL A 21 -21.65 8.65 -24.02
N GLU A 22 -22.32 7.97 -24.95
CA GLU A 22 -23.34 7.00 -24.61
C GLU A 22 -22.68 5.67 -24.23
N VAL A 23 -23.05 5.14 -23.05
CA VAL A 23 -22.61 3.83 -22.56
C VAL A 23 -23.84 2.96 -22.37
N ARG A 24 -23.85 1.79 -23.03
CA ARG A 24 -24.91 0.77 -22.90
C ARG A 24 -24.30 -0.56 -22.56
N ASP A 25 -25.04 -1.39 -21.84
CA ASP A 25 -24.65 -2.79 -21.61
C ASP A 25 -24.71 -3.56 -22.93
N GLY A 26 -23.70 -4.41 -23.17
CA GLY A 26 -23.68 -5.32 -24.27
C GLY A 26 -24.51 -6.59 -23.98
N GLU A 27 -24.63 -7.46 -24.97
CA GLU A 27 -25.33 -8.77 -24.83
C GLU A 27 -24.61 -9.74 -23.89
N ILE A 28 -23.33 -9.48 -23.61
CA ILE A 28 -22.45 -10.29 -22.73
C ILE A 28 -22.06 -9.45 -21.52
N ASP A 29 -22.13 -9.99 -20.32
CA ASP A 29 -21.87 -9.30 -19.04
C ASP A 29 -20.54 -8.55 -18.94
N SER A 30 -19.53 -8.93 -19.72
CA SER A 30 -18.21 -8.30 -19.75
C SER A 30 -18.01 -7.31 -20.91
N VAL A 31 -19.03 -7.05 -21.71
CA VAL A 31 -18.99 -6.14 -22.87
C VAL A 31 -19.86 -4.92 -22.60
N VAL A 32 -19.31 -3.74 -22.89
CA VAL A 32 -20.06 -2.47 -22.90
C VAL A 32 -19.96 -1.83 -24.26
N LEU A 33 -21.02 -1.18 -24.71
CA LEU A 33 -21.05 -0.39 -25.95
C LEU A 33 -20.76 1.07 -25.59
N ILE A 34 -19.67 1.62 -26.10
CA ILE A 34 -19.32 3.03 -25.97
C ILE A 34 -19.52 3.70 -27.32
N ASN A 35 -20.50 4.57 -27.45
CA ASN A 35 -20.97 5.15 -28.72
C ASN A 35 -21.18 4.05 -29.81
N GLY A 36 -21.78 2.94 -29.43
CA GLY A 36 -22.04 1.79 -30.31
C GLY A 36 -20.84 0.87 -30.58
N THR A 37 -19.65 1.22 -30.13
CA THR A 37 -18.45 0.38 -30.28
C THR A 37 -18.32 -0.57 -29.10
N PRO A 38 -18.18 -1.90 -29.31
CA PRO A 38 -18.04 -2.85 -28.22
C PRO A 38 -16.65 -2.82 -27.57
N PHE A 39 -16.63 -2.81 -26.23
CA PHE A 39 -15.42 -2.90 -25.41
C PHE A 39 -15.60 -4.03 -24.40
N ARG A 40 -14.64 -4.93 -24.34
CA ARG A 40 -14.57 -5.89 -23.25
C ARG A 40 -13.92 -5.25 -22.04
N ILE A 41 -14.61 -5.28 -20.90
CA ILE A 41 -14.14 -4.75 -19.65
C ILE A 41 -13.90 -5.87 -18.66
N GLN A 42 -12.84 -5.77 -17.85
CA GLN A 42 -12.53 -6.73 -16.80
C GLN A 42 -12.18 -6.05 -15.48
N TRP A 43 -12.90 -6.41 -14.42
CA TRP A 43 -12.55 -6.01 -13.06
C TRP A 43 -11.43 -6.89 -12.52
N ILE A 44 -10.32 -6.27 -12.02
CA ILE A 44 -9.13 -6.99 -11.55
C ILE A 44 -8.83 -6.82 -10.05
N GLY A 45 -9.75 -6.23 -9.29
CA GLY A 45 -9.61 -6.07 -7.85
C GLY A 45 -8.90 -4.77 -7.44
N GLU A 46 -7.80 -4.86 -6.68
CA GLU A 46 -7.10 -3.69 -6.14
C GLU A 46 -6.30 -2.93 -7.20
N GLY A 47 -5.85 -3.58 -8.28
CA GLY A 47 -5.13 -2.95 -9.40
C GLY A 47 -3.62 -2.87 -9.22
N TRP A 48 -3.03 -3.82 -8.51
CA TRP A 48 -1.59 -3.98 -8.39
C TRP A 48 -0.97 -4.56 -9.68
N LEU A 49 0.33 -4.39 -9.85
CA LEU A 49 1.06 -4.94 -10.99
C LEU A 49 0.84 -6.45 -11.16
N ARG A 50 0.76 -7.22 -10.08
CA ARG A 50 0.47 -8.66 -10.10
C ARG A 50 -0.92 -8.97 -10.68
N ASP A 51 -1.93 -8.14 -10.40
CA ASP A 51 -3.30 -8.32 -10.89
C ASP A 51 -3.33 -8.11 -12.40
N VAL A 52 -2.61 -7.09 -12.89
CA VAL A 52 -2.40 -6.83 -14.32
C VAL A 52 -1.63 -7.98 -14.97
N ARG A 53 -0.51 -8.43 -14.38
CA ARG A 53 0.26 -9.57 -14.92
C ARG A 53 -0.59 -10.83 -15.07
N ARG A 54 -1.49 -11.11 -14.11
CA ARG A 54 -2.41 -12.25 -14.18
C ARG A 54 -3.35 -12.13 -15.40
N VAL A 55 -3.83 -10.94 -15.72
CA VAL A 55 -4.63 -10.70 -16.93
C VAL A 55 -3.78 -10.91 -18.18
N LEU A 56 -2.58 -10.33 -18.23
CA LEU A 56 -1.70 -10.41 -19.41
C LEU A 56 -1.20 -11.85 -19.68
N THR A 57 -1.08 -12.69 -18.65
CA THR A 57 -0.67 -14.10 -18.78
C THR A 57 -1.86 -15.06 -18.97
N GLY A 58 -3.10 -14.59 -18.81
CA GLY A 58 -4.31 -15.42 -18.79
C GLY A 58 -4.79 -15.96 -20.14
N GLY A 59 -4.08 -15.71 -21.25
CA GLY A 59 -4.41 -16.28 -22.57
C GLY A 59 -4.65 -15.24 -23.68
N SER A 60 -5.19 -15.73 -24.82
CA SER A 60 -5.35 -14.93 -26.04
C SER A 60 -6.52 -13.94 -26.03
N ASP A 61 -7.33 -13.92 -24.98
CA ASP A 61 -8.57 -13.14 -24.93
C ASP A 61 -8.49 -11.96 -23.95
N LEU A 62 -7.55 -11.03 -24.22
CA LEU A 62 -7.34 -9.85 -23.38
C LEU A 62 -8.55 -8.91 -23.42
N PRO A 63 -8.91 -8.25 -22.29
CA PRO A 63 -9.92 -7.21 -22.28
C PRO A 63 -9.42 -5.97 -23.04
N ASP A 64 -10.34 -5.12 -23.49
CA ASP A 64 -10.01 -3.81 -24.06
C ASP A 64 -9.70 -2.79 -22.96
N ILE A 65 -10.41 -2.92 -21.83
CA ILE A 65 -10.26 -2.01 -20.67
C ILE A 65 -10.19 -2.83 -19.40
N VAL A 66 -9.12 -2.63 -18.66
CA VAL A 66 -8.96 -3.16 -17.30
C VAL A 66 -9.53 -2.15 -16.31
N VAL A 67 -10.34 -2.62 -15.36
CA VAL A 67 -10.95 -1.79 -14.33
C VAL A 67 -10.54 -2.30 -12.94
N ALA A 68 -10.15 -1.38 -12.07
CA ALA A 68 -9.73 -1.73 -10.73
C ALA A 68 -10.18 -0.67 -9.70
N ARG A 69 -9.97 -0.96 -8.43
CA ARG A 69 -10.17 0.04 -7.37
C ARG A 69 -9.21 1.22 -7.54
N ARG A 70 -7.93 0.94 -7.75
CA ARG A 70 -6.89 1.93 -8.04
C ARG A 70 -5.75 1.28 -8.81
N ILE A 71 -5.44 1.78 -9.98
CA ILE A 71 -4.33 1.24 -10.78
C ILE A 71 -3.00 1.81 -10.27
N SER A 72 -2.11 0.92 -9.81
CA SER A 72 -0.79 1.32 -9.30
C SER A 72 0.12 1.86 -10.42
N PRO A 73 1.16 2.65 -10.10
CA PRO A 73 2.08 3.18 -11.11
C PRO A 73 2.71 2.09 -11.98
N GLY A 74 3.14 0.96 -11.38
CA GLY A 74 3.70 -0.16 -12.13
C GLY A 74 2.67 -0.85 -13.01
N ALA A 75 1.42 -0.99 -12.54
CA ALA A 75 0.32 -1.53 -13.32
C ALA A 75 -0.04 -0.64 -14.53
N ARG A 76 -0.02 0.69 -14.37
CA ARG A 76 -0.25 1.65 -15.47
C ARG A 76 0.79 1.46 -16.57
N ASN A 77 2.07 1.42 -16.19
CA ASN A 77 3.15 1.24 -17.15
C ASN A 77 2.99 -0.08 -17.93
N ALA A 78 2.73 -1.20 -17.22
CA ALA A 78 2.55 -2.49 -17.86
C ALA A 78 1.33 -2.55 -18.79
N LEU A 79 0.24 -1.86 -18.47
CA LEU A 79 -0.94 -1.76 -19.36
C LEU A 79 -0.65 -0.87 -20.58
N SER A 80 0.03 0.26 -20.38
CA SER A 80 0.40 1.18 -21.48
C SER A 80 1.38 0.51 -22.46
N GLU A 81 2.34 -0.29 -21.97
CA GLU A 81 3.30 -1.04 -22.80
C GLU A 81 2.63 -2.01 -23.78
N VAL A 82 1.49 -2.60 -23.39
CA VAL A 82 0.71 -3.52 -24.23
C VAL A 82 -0.49 -2.85 -24.93
N GLY A 83 -0.68 -1.55 -24.75
CA GLY A 83 -1.74 -0.78 -25.37
C GLY A 83 -3.15 -1.08 -24.84
N LEU A 84 -3.28 -1.63 -23.63
CA LEU A 84 -4.56 -1.87 -22.98
C LEU A 84 -5.07 -0.61 -22.28
N GLY A 85 -6.36 -0.29 -22.47
CA GLY A 85 -7.03 0.76 -21.73
C GLY A 85 -7.21 0.38 -20.25
N TRP A 86 -7.24 1.40 -19.38
CA TRP A 86 -7.53 1.18 -17.97
C TRP A 86 -8.36 2.31 -17.36
N VAL A 87 -9.11 1.96 -16.32
CA VAL A 87 -9.95 2.86 -15.52
C VAL A 87 -9.85 2.46 -14.06
N ASP A 88 -9.88 3.43 -13.15
CA ASP A 88 -10.00 3.13 -11.73
C ASP A 88 -11.14 3.92 -11.04
N GLU A 89 -11.58 3.43 -9.87
CA GLU A 89 -12.67 4.04 -9.11
C GLU A 89 -12.32 5.45 -8.58
N THR A 90 -11.05 5.89 -8.61
CA THR A 90 -10.65 7.25 -8.26
C THR A 90 -10.94 8.25 -9.37
N GLY A 91 -11.39 7.76 -10.53
CA GLY A 91 -11.68 8.56 -11.71
C GLY A 91 -10.45 8.80 -12.59
N ALA A 92 -9.34 8.10 -12.35
CA ALA A 92 -8.22 8.06 -13.27
C ALA A 92 -8.52 7.07 -14.41
N ALA A 93 -8.12 7.41 -15.61
CA ALA A 93 -8.34 6.58 -16.79
C ALA A 93 -7.36 6.90 -17.92
N GLU A 94 -7.01 5.86 -18.67
CA GLU A 94 -6.33 5.97 -19.96
C GLU A 94 -6.95 4.95 -20.91
N ILE A 95 -7.67 5.43 -21.92
CA ILE A 95 -8.35 4.60 -22.91
C ILE A 95 -7.99 5.16 -24.29
N ALA A 96 -7.49 4.31 -25.17
CA ALA A 96 -7.22 4.66 -26.56
C ALA A 96 -7.63 3.48 -27.45
N LYS A 97 -8.82 3.55 -28.08
CA LYS A 97 -9.28 2.56 -29.04
C LYS A 97 -10.16 3.22 -30.10
N GLY A 98 -9.76 3.14 -31.36
CA GLY A 98 -10.47 3.78 -32.47
C GLY A 98 -10.51 5.30 -32.30
N THR A 99 -11.72 5.87 -32.32
CA THR A 99 -11.94 7.32 -32.15
C THR A 99 -12.09 7.75 -30.67
N ILE A 100 -12.03 6.79 -29.73
CA ILE A 100 -12.22 7.05 -28.31
C ILE A 100 -10.85 7.20 -27.67
N VAL A 101 -10.54 8.42 -27.22
CA VAL A 101 -9.34 8.74 -26.43
C VAL A 101 -9.75 9.42 -25.15
N VAL A 102 -9.46 8.82 -24.02
CA VAL A 102 -9.70 9.37 -22.68
C VAL A 102 -8.42 9.31 -21.89
N SER A 103 -7.96 10.44 -21.38
CA SER A 103 -6.86 10.53 -20.43
C SER A 103 -7.28 11.41 -19.25
N LYS A 104 -7.36 10.84 -18.06
CA LYS A 104 -7.75 11.55 -16.83
C LYS A 104 -6.80 11.15 -15.70
N SER A 105 -6.33 12.14 -14.96
CA SER A 105 -5.43 11.92 -13.82
C SER A 105 -6.12 11.42 -12.55
N GLY A 106 -7.45 11.37 -12.53
CA GLY A 106 -8.25 11.09 -11.33
C GLY A 106 -8.32 12.30 -10.39
N ARG A 107 -9.34 12.33 -9.56
CA ARG A 107 -9.42 13.30 -8.45
C ARG A 107 -8.93 12.59 -7.18
N PRO A 108 -8.21 13.30 -6.28
CA PRO A 108 -8.14 12.86 -4.90
C PRO A 108 -9.59 12.69 -4.43
N GLN A 109 -9.91 11.55 -3.84
CA GLN A 109 -11.27 11.28 -3.38
C GLN A 109 -11.67 12.40 -2.41
N GLU A 110 -12.62 13.26 -2.80
CA GLU A 110 -13.18 14.25 -1.88
C GLU A 110 -13.76 13.50 -0.68
N ALA A 111 -13.40 13.96 0.52
CA ALA A 111 -13.83 13.41 1.80
C ALA A 111 -15.33 13.63 2.03
N GLY A 112 -16.17 12.98 1.22
CA GLY A 112 -17.60 13.18 1.09
C GLY A 112 -18.50 11.98 1.35
N GLN A 113 -18.01 10.97 2.04
CA GLN A 113 -18.82 10.02 2.81
C GLN A 113 -17.96 9.54 3.97
N ARG A 114 -18.48 9.67 5.21
CA ARG A 114 -17.89 9.07 6.42
C ARG A 114 -17.99 7.54 6.34
N PHE A 115 -17.32 6.96 5.36
CA PHE A 115 -16.94 5.55 5.43
C PHE A 115 -15.94 5.44 6.56
N GLN A 116 -16.09 4.42 7.34
CA GLN A 116 -15.14 4.04 8.38
C GLN A 116 -13.74 4.06 7.77
N HIS A 117 -12.93 5.06 8.11
CA HIS A 117 -11.61 5.25 7.53
C HIS A 117 -10.60 4.34 8.21
N TRP A 118 -9.63 3.90 7.47
CA TRP A 118 -8.41 3.31 8.01
C TRP A 118 -7.65 4.36 8.84
N THR A 119 -8.01 4.46 10.11
CA THR A 119 -7.32 5.36 11.04
C THR A 119 -5.91 4.83 11.38
N PRO A 120 -4.99 5.67 11.90
CA PRO A 120 -3.69 5.18 12.37
C PRO A 120 -3.79 4.01 13.37
N ALA A 121 -4.86 3.95 14.16
CA ALA A 121 -5.12 2.84 15.07
C ALA A 121 -5.50 1.56 14.30
N VAL A 122 -6.33 1.64 13.26
CA VAL A 122 -6.68 0.49 12.40
C VAL A 122 -5.45 -0.02 11.67
N LEU A 123 -4.64 0.88 11.09
CA LEU A 123 -3.37 0.53 10.46
C LEU A 123 -2.42 -0.18 11.44
N SER A 124 -2.28 0.34 12.67
CA SER A 124 -1.47 -0.31 13.72
C SER A 124 -1.94 -1.72 14.04
N ILE A 125 -3.25 -1.93 14.16
CA ILE A 125 -3.80 -3.25 14.44
C ILE A 125 -3.59 -4.19 13.25
N ALA A 126 -3.80 -3.74 12.02
CA ALA A 126 -3.54 -4.55 10.82
C ALA A 126 -2.06 -4.96 10.74
N GLU A 127 -1.10 -4.05 10.97
CA GLU A 127 0.33 -4.37 11.06
C GLU A 127 0.61 -5.45 12.11
N ALA A 128 0.03 -5.30 13.31
CA ALA A 128 0.21 -6.28 14.37
C ALA A 128 -0.36 -7.67 13.99
N LEU A 129 -1.54 -7.72 13.38
CA LEU A 129 -2.16 -8.98 12.93
C LEU A 129 -1.33 -9.63 11.82
N LEU A 130 -0.87 -8.87 10.85
CA LEU A 130 -0.01 -9.34 9.76
C LEU A 130 1.37 -9.81 10.24
N THR A 131 1.81 -9.35 11.41
CA THR A 131 3.00 -9.86 12.11
C THR A 131 2.68 -10.99 13.11
N ARG A 132 1.55 -11.69 12.91
CA ARG A 132 1.10 -12.87 13.68
C ARG A 132 0.68 -12.58 15.13
N THR A 133 0.38 -11.33 15.48
CA THR A 133 -0.31 -11.03 16.75
C THR A 133 -1.73 -11.60 16.71
N ARG A 134 -2.18 -12.23 17.81
CA ARG A 134 -3.55 -12.76 17.90
C ARG A 134 -4.58 -11.63 17.82
N ALA A 135 -5.69 -11.85 17.11
CA ALA A 135 -6.76 -10.87 16.92
C ALA A 135 -7.69 -10.76 18.17
N THR A 136 -7.10 -10.54 19.32
CA THR A 136 -7.78 -10.23 20.58
C THR A 136 -7.42 -8.83 21.05
N VAL A 137 -8.32 -8.19 21.80
CA VAL A 137 -8.08 -6.85 22.36
C VAL A 137 -6.81 -6.83 23.20
N THR A 138 -6.64 -7.81 24.08
CA THR A 138 -5.47 -7.89 24.98
C THR A 138 -4.16 -8.07 24.20
N SER A 139 -4.12 -8.96 23.21
CA SER A 139 -2.90 -9.21 22.44
C SER A 139 -2.52 -8.00 21.58
N THR A 140 -3.51 -7.38 20.93
CA THR A 140 -3.27 -6.19 20.09
C THR A 140 -2.88 -4.98 20.93
N GLN A 141 -3.48 -4.80 22.12
CA GLN A 141 -3.08 -3.77 23.09
C GLN A 141 -1.62 -3.96 23.54
N LYS A 142 -1.24 -5.18 23.90
CA LYS A 142 0.14 -5.50 24.30
C LYS A 142 1.13 -5.21 23.17
N ALA A 143 0.82 -5.60 21.95
CA ALA A 143 1.68 -5.41 20.78
C ALA A 143 1.82 -3.94 20.38
N THR A 144 0.71 -3.21 20.34
CA THR A 144 0.69 -1.84 19.80
C THR A 144 0.81 -0.75 20.87
N GLY A 145 0.42 -1.03 22.13
CA GLY A 145 0.32 -0.02 23.20
C GLY A 145 -0.90 0.90 23.05
N LEU A 146 -1.81 0.63 22.13
CA LEU A 146 -3.05 1.39 21.95
C LEU A 146 -4.02 1.13 23.13
N SER A 147 -4.95 2.06 23.37
CA SER A 147 -6.00 1.88 24.36
C SER A 147 -6.92 0.70 24.04
N THR A 148 -7.53 0.11 25.06
CA THR A 148 -8.55 -0.96 24.90
C THR A 148 -9.66 -0.55 23.94
N GLY A 149 -10.16 0.70 24.05
CA GLY A 149 -11.19 1.23 23.16
C GLY A 149 -10.74 1.33 21.70
N SER A 150 -9.51 1.82 21.46
CA SER A 150 -8.94 1.88 20.11
C SER A 150 -8.78 0.49 19.50
N CYS A 151 -8.26 -0.49 20.28
CA CYS A 151 -8.13 -1.87 19.81
C CYS A 151 -9.50 -2.49 19.49
N THR A 152 -10.49 -2.31 20.37
CA THR A 152 -11.85 -2.82 20.17
C THR A 152 -12.47 -2.24 18.89
N ASN A 153 -12.39 -0.93 18.69
CA ASN A 153 -12.95 -0.25 17.53
C ASN A 153 -12.23 -0.67 16.25
N ALA A 154 -10.90 -0.78 16.24
CA ALA A 154 -10.13 -1.22 15.08
C ALA A 154 -10.43 -2.68 14.71
N LEU A 155 -10.49 -3.60 15.69
CA LEU A 155 -10.85 -4.99 15.44
C LEU A 155 -12.30 -5.13 14.93
N ARG A 156 -13.25 -4.32 15.44
CA ARG A 156 -14.62 -4.28 14.93
C ARG A 156 -14.63 -3.79 13.49
N PHE A 157 -13.97 -2.67 13.18
CA PHE A 157 -13.84 -2.14 11.83
C PHE A 157 -13.33 -3.20 10.84
N LEU A 158 -12.23 -3.90 11.17
CA LEU A 158 -11.67 -4.95 10.32
C LEU A 158 -12.65 -6.13 10.15
N THR A 159 -13.49 -6.43 11.17
CA THR A 159 -14.55 -7.43 11.07
C THR A 159 -15.69 -6.97 10.16
N ASP A 160 -16.11 -5.71 10.29
CA ASP A 160 -17.17 -5.10 9.46
C ASP A 160 -16.75 -5.03 7.98
N GLN A 161 -15.41 -4.93 7.72
CA GLN A 161 -14.83 -5.01 6.37
C GLN A 161 -14.62 -6.46 5.88
N GLU A 162 -15.06 -7.46 6.62
CA GLU A 162 -14.88 -8.90 6.33
C GLU A 162 -13.40 -9.34 6.23
N LEU A 163 -12.46 -8.52 6.73
CA LEU A 163 -11.05 -8.86 6.82
C LEU A 163 -10.74 -9.76 8.02
N LEU A 164 -11.59 -9.72 9.02
CA LEU A 164 -11.60 -10.66 10.16
C LEU A 164 -12.93 -11.39 10.24
N VAL A 165 -12.86 -12.66 10.63
CA VAL A 165 -14.03 -13.47 10.98
C VAL A 165 -14.15 -13.51 12.50
N ALA A 166 -15.35 -13.22 13.02
CA ALA A 166 -15.64 -13.37 14.44
C ALA A 166 -15.53 -14.85 14.82
N GLY A 167 -14.80 -15.13 15.89
CA GLY A 167 -14.85 -16.45 16.55
C GLY A 167 -16.15 -16.64 17.31
N VAL A 168 -16.26 -17.68 18.14
CA VAL A 168 -17.42 -17.94 19.00
C VAL A 168 -17.77 -16.71 19.82
N GLU A 169 -19.05 -16.32 19.82
CA GLU A 169 -19.52 -14.97 20.18
C GLU A 169 -19.25 -14.52 21.62
N ARG A 170 -18.94 -15.41 22.58
CA ARG A 170 -18.68 -15.06 24.00
C ARG A 170 -17.66 -15.98 24.66
N GLY A 171 -16.71 -15.40 25.42
CA GLY A 171 -15.77 -16.11 26.29
C GLY A 171 -14.31 -15.69 26.09
N PRO A 172 -13.38 -16.17 26.96
CA PRO A 172 -11.94 -15.87 26.87
C PRO A 172 -11.30 -16.29 25.54
N ASN A 173 -11.94 -17.18 24.79
CA ASN A 173 -11.51 -17.71 23.50
C ASN A 173 -12.22 -17.05 22.29
N SER A 174 -12.93 -15.95 22.47
CA SER A 174 -13.59 -15.21 21.39
C SER A 174 -12.59 -14.46 20.50
N ALA A 175 -11.49 -15.12 20.13
CA ALA A 175 -10.48 -14.54 19.23
C ALA A 175 -11.05 -14.49 17.81
N ARG A 176 -10.96 -13.32 17.20
CA ARG A 176 -11.18 -13.18 15.75
C ARG A 176 -10.06 -13.90 15.00
N ARG A 177 -10.31 -14.25 13.76
CA ARG A 177 -9.31 -14.82 12.84
C ARG A 177 -9.21 -13.94 11.60
N ILE A 178 -8.04 -13.85 11.01
CA ILE A 178 -7.88 -13.26 9.67
C ILE A 178 -8.67 -14.12 8.69
N ALA A 179 -9.56 -13.51 7.91
CA ALA A 179 -10.40 -14.21 6.94
C ALA A 179 -9.54 -14.75 5.78
N ASP A 180 -8.75 -13.86 5.22
CA ASP A 180 -7.75 -14.13 4.19
C ASP A 180 -6.56 -13.20 4.45
N PHE A 181 -5.36 -13.80 4.55
CA PHE A 181 -4.14 -13.06 4.90
C PHE A 181 -3.74 -12.09 3.79
N ASP A 182 -3.82 -12.53 2.55
CA ASP A 182 -3.46 -11.72 1.40
C ASP A 182 -4.45 -10.58 1.19
N GLN A 183 -5.74 -10.84 1.39
CA GLN A 183 -6.76 -9.80 1.34
C GLN A 183 -6.52 -8.72 2.41
N LEU A 184 -6.15 -9.11 3.62
CA LEU A 184 -5.81 -8.14 4.68
C LEU A 184 -4.55 -7.34 4.34
N LEU A 185 -3.51 -8.00 3.82
CA LEU A 185 -2.26 -7.35 3.42
C LEU A 185 -2.48 -6.34 2.30
N ASP A 186 -3.28 -6.71 1.29
CA ASP A 186 -3.61 -5.83 0.18
C ASP A 186 -4.48 -4.64 0.60
N ALA A 187 -5.49 -4.89 1.42
CA ALA A 187 -6.33 -3.82 1.96
C ALA A 187 -5.52 -2.85 2.84
N TYR A 188 -4.56 -3.37 3.61
CA TYR A 188 -3.63 -2.57 4.38
C TYR A 188 -2.73 -1.71 3.47
N ALA A 189 -2.11 -2.30 2.45
CA ALA A 189 -1.24 -1.57 1.52
C ALA A 189 -2.00 -0.47 0.76
N ALA A 190 -3.23 -0.76 0.31
CA ALA A 190 -4.11 0.23 -0.30
C ALA A 190 -4.42 1.39 0.66
N ALA A 191 -4.75 1.09 1.92
CA ALA A 191 -5.03 2.10 2.93
C ALA A 191 -3.80 2.96 3.26
N VAL A 192 -2.60 2.37 3.26
CA VAL A 192 -1.33 3.10 3.41
C VAL A 192 -1.10 4.06 2.25
N ALA A 193 -1.38 3.65 1.02
CA ALA A 193 -1.23 4.50 -0.16
C ALA A 193 -2.21 5.69 -0.17
N ASP A 194 -3.37 5.54 0.46
CA ASP A 194 -4.41 6.58 0.58
C ASP A 194 -4.21 7.46 1.84
N ALA A 195 -3.31 7.08 2.76
CA ALA A 195 -3.09 7.83 3.98
C ALA A 195 -2.42 9.20 3.69
N PRO A 196 -2.79 10.25 4.45
CA PRO A 196 -2.13 11.55 4.32
C PRO A 196 -0.63 11.42 4.59
N THR A 197 0.17 12.04 3.73
CA THR A 197 1.61 12.12 3.92
C THR A 197 1.96 13.19 4.96
N GLY A 198 2.73 12.81 5.98
CA GLY A 198 3.31 13.73 6.95
C GLY A 198 4.47 14.54 6.35
N PRO A 199 5.17 15.33 7.20
CA PRO A 199 6.36 16.03 6.77
C PRO A 199 7.44 15.04 6.26
N VAL A 200 8.21 15.46 5.26
CA VAL A 200 9.26 14.66 4.64
C VAL A 200 10.53 15.50 4.55
N LEU A 201 11.64 14.96 5.01
CA LEU A 201 12.94 15.60 4.93
C LEU A 201 13.90 14.74 4.10
N GLN A 202 14.43 15.28 3.02
CA GLN A 202 15.50 14.65 2.26
C GLN A 202 16.86 15.16 2.77
N VAL A 203 17.82 14.23 2.92
CA VAL A 203 19.16 14.55 3.42
C VAL A 203 20.22 13.90 2.54
N GLY A 204 21.36 14.56 2.45
CA GLY A 204 22.53 14.03 1.76
C GLY A 204 23.19 12.92 2.56
N LEU A 205 23.41 11.78 1.91
CA LEU A 205 24.19 10.67 2.44
C LEU A 205 24.99 10.04 1.29
N ASN A 206 26.29 10.01 1.44
CA ASN A 206 27.16 9.28 0.53
C ASN A 206 27.43 7.91 1.14
N TRP A 207 27.14 6.85 0.39
CA TRP A 207 27.44 5.49 0.80
C TRP A 207 28.16 4.71 -0.29
N ARG A 208 28.97 3.74 0.15
CA ARG A 208 29.53 2.68 -0.68
C ARG A 208 28.70 1.41 -0.50
N ASP A 209 28.36 1.11 0.75
CA ASP A 209 27.46 0.03 1.13
C ASP A 209 26.23 0.65 1.87
N PRO A 210 25.05 0.64 1.23
CA PRO A 210 23.85 1.25 1.82
C PRO A 210 23.48 0.71 3.19
N VAL A 211 23.68 -0.59 3.44
CA VAL A 211 23.31 -1.24 4.70
C VAL A 211 24.29 -0.83 5.81
N VAL A 212 25.59 -0.91 5.55
CA VAL A 212 26.63 -0.57 6.52
C VAL A 212 26.59 0.92 6.85
N ASP A 213 26.47 1.77 5.84
CA ASP A 213 26.51 3.22 6.04
C ASP A 213 25.23 3.72 6.73
N LEU A 214 24.05 3.14 6.43
CA LEU A 214 22.82 3.46 7.16
C LEU A 214 22.85 2.92 8.59
N ALA A 215 23.46 1.76 8.84
CA ALA A 215 23.66 1.26 10.21
C ALA A 215 24.51 2.23 11.05
N ALA A 216 25.55 2.84 10.45
CA ALA A 216 26.35 3.84 11.11
C ALA A 216 25.58 5.15 11.42
N VAL A 217 24.65 5.53 10.55
CA VAL A 217 23.70 6.63 10.82
C VAL A 217 22.75 6.24 11.95
N GLY A 218 22.19 5.04 11.92
CA GLY A 218 21.29 4.52 12.93
C GLY A 218 21.93 4.45 14.33
N ALA A 219 23.21 4.09 14.43
CA ALA A 219 23.95 4.08 15.67
C ALA A 219 24.04 5.48 16.33
N LYS A 220 24.09 6.56 15.53
CA LYS A 220 24.05 7.93 16.07
C LYS A 220 22.66 8.27 16.64
N TRP A 221 21.58 7.84 15.96
CA TRP A 221 20.23 7.97 16.50
C TRP A 221 20.03 7.16 17.80
N ASP A 222 20.62 5.95 17.86
CA ASP A 222 20.57 5.15 19.09
C ASP A 222 21.30 5.86 20.24
N VAL A 223 22.43 6.53 20.00
CA VAL A 223 23.14 7.36 21.01
C VAL A 223 22.32 8.59 21.41
N ALA A 224 21.61 9.20 20.46
CA ALA A 224 20.72 10.33 20.72
C ALA A 224 19.35 9.93 21.29
N GLU A 225 19.14 8.63 21.60
CA GLU A 225 17.86 8.06 22.05
C GLU A 225 16.68 8.33 21.07
N THR A 226 16.98 8.63 19.82
CA THR A 226 15.99 8.84 18.78
C THR A 226 15.54 7.49 18.21
N ALA A 227 14.28 7.09 18.46
CA ALA A 227 13.75 5.87 17.87
C ALA A 227 13.65 6.02 16.34
N TRP A 228 14.15 4.99 15.62
CA TRP A 228 14.18 4.97 14.18
C TRP A 228 13.90 3.58 13.62
N ALA A 229 13.53 3.48 12.35
CA ALA A 229 13.50 2.22 11.59
C ALA A 229 13.54 2.49 10.09
N CYS A 230 14.31 1.72 9.34
CA CYS A 230 14.31 1.78 7.87
C CYS A 230 13.13 0.99 7.28
N THR A 231 12.74 1.36 6.07
CA THR A 231 11.63 0.76 5.33
C THR A 231 11.94 0.66 3.84
N ALA A 232 10.96 0.26 3.04
CA ALA A 232 11.03 0.20 1.58
C ALA A 232 12.25 -0.58 1.06
N ALA A 233 12.95 -0.06 0.05
CA ALA A 233 14.01 -0.77 -0.68
C ALA A 233 15.16 -1.25 0.22
N ILE A 234 15.64 -0.40 1.14
CA ILE A 234 16.75 -0.76 2.03
C ILE A 234 16.35 -1.86 3.03
N ALA A 235 15.13 -1.80 3.57
CA ALA A 235 14.62 -2.84 4.45
C ALA A 235 14.41 -4.17 3.69
N ALA A 236 13.86 -4.11 2.48
CA ALA A 236 13.65 -5.28 1.63
C ALA A 236 14.97 -5.95 1.23
N SER A 237 16.05 -5.19 0.98
CA SER A 237 17.35 -5.77 0.63
C SER A 237 17.95 -6.67 1.72
N VAL A 238 17.55 -6.45 2.99
CA VAL A 238 17.97 -7.27 4.13
C VAL A 238 16.98 -8.41 4.43
N VAL A 239 15.67 -8.15 4.33
CA VAL A 239 14.64 -9.13 4.72
C VAL A 239 14.39 -10.18 3.63
N ALA A 240 14.33 -9.72 2.38
CA ALA A 240 14.06 -10.53 1.19
C ALA A 240 14.86 -9.95 0.00
N PRO A 241 16.17 -10.24 -0.11
CA PRO A 241 17.02 -9.70 -1.15
C PRO A 241 16.49 -10.02 -2.55
N HIS A 242 16.16 -8.98 -3.31
CA HIS A 242 15.67 -9.07 -4.68
C HIS A 242 16.23 -7.95 -5.57
N LEU A 243 16.36 -6.75 -4.99
CA LEU A 243 16.88 -5.59 -5.70
C LEU A 243 18.40 -5.70 -5.89
N THR A 244 18.87 -5.51 -7.11
CA THR A 244 20.30 -5.56 -7.45
C THR A 244 21.09 -4.36 -6.92
N SER A 245 20.42 -3.24 -6.66
CA SER A 245 21.03 -2.04 -6.10
C SER A 245 20.00 -1.21 -5.32
N VAL A 246 20.44 -0.62 -4.21
CA VAL A 246 19.67 0.33 -3.41
C VAL A 246 20.28 1.71 -3.59
N THR A 247 19.58 2.59 -4.30
CA THR A 247 20.06 3.94 -4.61
C THR A 247 19.57 4.99 -3.63
N THR A 248 18.45 4.73 -2.98
CA THR A 248 17.80 5.61 -1.98
C THR A 248 17.34 4.79 -0.79
N ALA A 249 17.27 5.39 0.38
CA ALA A 249 16.72 4.78 1.58
C ALA A 249 15.64 5.66 2.20
N ASP A 250 14.67 5.00 2.82
CA ASP A 250 13.60 5.64 3.60
C ASP A 250 13.70 5.20 5.05
N VAL A 251 13.61 6.16 5.97
CA VAL A 251 13.70 5.92 7.42
C VAL A 251 12.59 6.67 8.14
N TYR A 252 11.99 6.01 9.10
CA TYR A 252 11.07 6.58 10.07
C TYR A 252 11.82 7.00 11.33
N VAL A 253 11.43 8.15 11.91
CA VAL A 253 11.93 8.63 13.20
C VAL A 253 10.77 9.06 14.10
N ASP A 254 11.00 9.10 15.42
CA ASP A 254 9.96 9.38 16.42
C ASP A 254 9.71 10.88 16.58
N THR A 255 9.15 11.48 15.55
CA THR A 255 8.67 12.87 15.55
C THR A 255 7.55 13.01 14.53
N ASN A 256 6.70 14.02 14.68
CA ASN A 256 5.62 14.33 13.73
C ASN A 256 5.73 15.74 13.14
N THR A 257 6.85 16.44 13.39
CA THR A 257 7.06 17.81 12.93
C THR A 257 8.31 17.95 12.08
N MET A 258 8.32 18.92 11.17
CA MET A 258 9.51 19.25 10.38
C MET A 258 10.70 19.64 11.28
N ALA A 259 10.46 20.37 12.35
CA ALA A 259 11.51 20.73 13.33
C ALA A 259 12.15 19.49 13.96
N GLY A 260 11.34 18.48 14.33
CA GLY A 260 11.85 17.22 14.84
C GLY A 260 12.62 16.40 13.79
N LEU A 261 12.20 16.41 12.52
CA LEU A 261 12.98 15.77 11.43
C LEU A 261 14.34 16.45 11.24
N LEU A 262 14.38 17.77 11.31
CA LEU A 262 15.65 18.54 11.24
C LEU A 262 16.55 18.22 12.44
N ALA A 263 16.01 18.14 13.66
CA ALA A 263 16.75 17.73 14.83
C ALA A 263 17.35 16.33 14.66
N ALA A 264 16.55 15.35 14.25
CA ALA A 264 17.04 14.00 13.98
C ALA A 264 18.12 13.95 12.90
N ALA A 265 18.02 14.80 11.88
CA ALA A 265 19.10 14.92 10.87
C ALA A 265 20.38 15.46 11.49
N VAL A 266 20.30 16.48 12.32
CA VAL A 266 21.46 17.07 13.04
C VAL A 266 22.11 16.06 13.98
N ASP A 267 21.33 15.30 14.76
CA ASP A 267 21.82 14.26 15.68
C ASP A 267 22.64 13.19 14.93
N ALA A 268 22.24 12.87 13.72
CA ALA A 268 22.96 11.93 12.85
C ALA A 268 24.11 12.57 12.05
N GLY A 269 24.31 13.89 12.14
CA GLY A 269 25.31 14.63 11.34
C GLY A 269 24.95 14.72 9.88
N LEU A 270 23.67 14.67 9.54
CA LEU A 270 23.14 14.75 8.18
C LEU A 270 22.75 16.20 7.84
N ARG A 271 22.79 16.53 6.55
CA ARG A 271 22.41 17.86 6.06
C ARG A 271 21.21 17.75 5.12
N PRO A 272 20.18 18.60 5.29
CA PRO A 272 19.09 18.69 4.36
C PRO A 272 19.61 19.01 2.94
N ILE A 273 19.13 18.24 1.96
CA ILE A 273 19.46 18.40 0.54
C ILE A 273 18.29 17.91 -0.29
N GLU A 274 17.80 18.74 -1.20
CA GLU A 274 16.78 18.33 -2.16
C GLU A 274 17.36 17.26 -3.10
N GLY A 275 16.61 16.18 -3.34
CA GLY A 275 17.11 15.04 -4.09
C GLY A 275 18.15 14.18 -3.33
N GLY A 276 18.29 14.38 -2.02
CA GLY A 276 19.14 13.57 -1.16
C GLY A 276 18.75 12.10 -1.17
N ARG A 277 19.71 11.20 -0.98
CA ARG A 277 19.52 9.75 -1.06
C ARG A 277 18.79 9.13 0.15
N LEU A 278 18.74 9.84 1.28
CA LEU A 278 18.04 9.39 2.47
C LEU A 278 16.82 10.29 2.71
N THR A 279 15.66 9.64 2.80
CA THR A 279 14.39 10.30 3.15
C THR A 279 14.03 9.97 4.59
N ILE A 280 13.84 11.00 5.42
CA ILE A 280 13.44 10.88 6.82
C ILE A 280 11.97 11.30 6.95
N ARG A 281 11.17 10.47 7.63
CA ARG A 281 9.72 10.67 7.83
C ARG A 281 9.31 10.32 9.26
N PRO A 282 8.17 10.83 9.76
CA PRO A 282 7.56 10.35 11.00
C PRO A 282 7.18 8.87 10.91
N PHE A 283 7.22 8.16 12.04
CA PHE A 283 6.55 6.86 12.11
C PHE A 283 5.06 7.01 11.77
N PRO A 284 4.53 6.26 10.80
CA PRO A 284 3.13 6.40 10.38
C PRO A 284 2.16 5.81 11.39
N THR A 285 2.61 4.83 12.17
CA THR A 285 1.80 4.16 13.18
C THR A 285 2.63 3.81 14.41
N VAL A 286 1.95 3.58 15.52
CA VAL A 286 2.61 3.09 16.76
C VAL A 286 3.16 1.67 16.55
N ALA A 287 2.47 0.84 15.76
CA ALA A 287 2.93 -0.51 15.44
C ALA A 287 4.21 -0.50 14.61
N SER A 288 4.34 0.37 13.62
CA SER A 288 5.56 0.51 12.81
C SER A 288 6.79 0.77 13.69
N ARG A 289 6.62 1.54 14.78
CA ARG A 289 7.69 1.77 15.75
C ARG A 289 7.92 0.59 16.69
N ARG A 290 6.86 0.05 17.31
CA ARG A 290 6.98 -0.96 18.37
C ARG A 290 7.33 -2.35 17.89
N LEU A 291 6.93 -2.69 16.66
CA LEU A 291 7.15 -3.99 16.04
C LEU A 291 8.36 -4.00 15.10
N SER A 292 9.14 -2.91 15.06
CA SER A 292 10.40 -2.89 14.33
C SER A 292 11.39 -3.91 14.93
N VAL A 293 12.16 -4.56 14.07
CA VAL A 293 13.12 -5.60 14.44
C VAL A 293 14.53 -5.21 14.03
N GLN A 294 15.54 -5.70 14.77
CA GLN A 294 16.93 -5.47 14.41
C GLN A 294 17.46 -6.60 13.54
N ARG A 295 18.09 -6.26 12.39
CA ARG A 295 18.79 -7.18 11.51
C ARG A 295 19.95 -6.47 10.83
N GLU A 296 21.12 -7.12 10.77
CA GLU A 296 22.32 -6.61 10.10
C GLU A 296 22.69 -5.18 10.49
N GLY A 297 22.52 -4.83 11.77
CA GLY A 297 22.79 -3.49 12.29
C GLY A 297 21.69 -2.45 11.97
N LEU A 298 20.69 -2.81 11.18
CA LEU A 298 19.54 -1.94 10.87
C LEU A 298 18.35 -2.28 11.76
N ARG A 299 17.64 -1.25 12.19
CA ARG A 299 16.28 -1.39 12.73
C ARG A 299 15.30 -1.31 11.56
N ILE A 300 14.53 -2.36 11.35
CA ILE A 300 13.66 -2.54 10.19
C ILE A 300 12.21 -2.45 10.63
N ALA A 301 11.40 -1.64 9.95
CA ALA A 301 9.96 -1.55 10.15
C ALA A 301 9.29 -2.93 9.95
N PRO A 302 8.11 -3.19 10.56
CA PRO A 302 7.40 -4.44 10.35
C PRO A 302 7.22 -4.74 8.86
N TRP A 303 7.43 -6.00 8.46
CA TRP A 303 7.42 -6.37 7.05
C TRP A 303 6.15 -5.99 6.28
N PRO A 304 4.92 -5.94 6.88
CA PRO A 304 3.74 -5.44 6.17
C PRO A 304 3.87 -3.96 5.83
N ARG A 305 4.56 -3.19 6.69
CA ARG A 305 4.86 -1.78 6.40
C ARG A 305 5.88 -1.65 5.27
N VAL A 306 6.95 -2.42 5.31
CA VAL A 306 7.94 -2.48 4.22
C VAL A 306 7.25 -2.86 2.90
N TYR A 307 6.35 -3.85 2.92
CA TYR A 307 5.55 -4.25 1.76
C TYR A 307 4.73 -3.10 1.19
N ALA A 308 3.99 -2.38 2.04
CA ALA A 308 3.16 -1.26 1.62
C ALA A 308 4.00 -0.09 1.05
N ASP A 309 5.13 0.23 1.67
CA ASP A 309 6.02 1.30 1.22
C ASP A 309 6.70 0.98 -0.12
N LEU A 310 7.03 -0.30 -0.36
CA LEU A 310 7.58 -0.75 -1.64
C LEU A 310 6.61 -0.49 -2.80
N HIS A 311 5.31 -0.66 -2.59
CA HIS A 311 4.31 -0.38 -3.62
C HIS A 311 4.27 1.10 -4.08
N LEU A 312 4.86 2.01 -3.31
CA LEU A 312 4.95 3.42 -3.67
C LEU A 312 6.16 3.75 -4.56
N LEU A 313 7.07 2.78 -4.78
CA LEU A 313 8.32 2.96 -5.53
C LEU A 313 8.21 2.59 -7.03
N GLY A 314 7.01 2.37 -7.54
CA GLY A 314 6.78 1.99 -8.95
C GLY A 314 7.10 0.52 -9.22
N VAL A 315 7.36 0.17 -10.49
CA VAL A 315 7.46 -1.23 -10.96
C VAL A 315 8.44 -2.08 -10.14
N ARG A 316 9.68 -1.61 -9.97
CA ARG A 316 10.71 -2.36 -9.21
C ARG A 316 10.35 -2.53 -7.74
N GLY A 317 9.67 -1.53 -7.16
CA GLY A 317 9.17 -1.62 -5.79
C GLY A 317 8.07 -2.67 -5.67
N GLU A 318 7.13 -2.71 -6.61
CA GLU A 318 6.05 -3.69 -6.63
C GLU A 318 6.57 -5.13 -6.84
N GLU A 319 7.62 -5.32 -7.65
CA GLU A 319 8.30 -6.61 -7.80
C GLU A 319 8.98 -7.05 -6.50
N ALA A 320 9.69 -6.13 -5.84
CA ALA A 320 10.31 -6.40 -4.55
C ALA A 320 9.26 -6.68 -3.44
N ALA A 321 8.11 -5.98 -3.47
CA ALA A 321 7.00 -6.24 -2.56
C ALA A 321 6.43 -7.65 -2.75
N GLN A 322 6.22 -8.07 -4.00
CA GLN A 322 5.74 -9.42 -4.29
C GLN A 322 6.73 -10.48 -3.80
N HIS A 323 8.03 -10.28 -4.07
CA HIS A 323 9.07 -11.20 -3.56
C HIS A 323 9.12 -11.24 -2.03
N LEU A 324 9.04 -10.06 -1.36
CA LEU A 324 8.96 -10.00 0.10
C LEU A 324 7.77 -10.80 0.64
N ARG A 325 6.60 -10.68 0.02
CA ARG A 325 5.40 -11.44 0.39
C ARG A 325 5.65 -12.95 0.29
N GLU A 326 6.21 -13.42 -0.82
CA GLU A 326 6.53 -14.85 -1.03
C GLU A 326 7.49 -15.39 0.03
N VAL A 327 8.57 -14.63 0.32
CA VAL A 327 9.53 -14.99 1.39
C VAL A 327 8.88 -15.03 2.77
N MET A 328 7.95 -14.10 3.05
CA MET A 328 7.29 -14.04 4.37
C MET A 328 6.18 -15.09 4.53
N HIS A 329 5.59 -15.59 3.44
CA HIS A 329 4.65 -16.72 3.46
C HIS A 329 5.37 -18.05 3.67
N ALA A 330 6.59 -18.19 3.17
CA ALA A 330 7.40 -19.41 3.32
C ALA A 330 7.98 -19.59 4.75
N ARG A 331 7.92 -18.57 5.61
CA ARG A 331 8.37 -18.57 7.02
C ARG A 331 7.21 -18.79 7.99
#